data_3ee897afc296444e798ed580c48b5d10
#
_entry.id   3ee897afc296444e798ed580c48b5d10
#
_cell.length_a   1.000
_cell.length_b   1.000
_cell.length_c   1.000
_cell.angle_alpha   90.00
_cell.angle_beta   90.00
_cell.angle_gamma   90.00
#
_symmetry.space_group_name_H-M   'P 1'
#
loop_
_entity.id
_entity.type
_entity.pdbx_description
1 polymer ?
#
loop_
_entity_poly.entity_id
_entity_poly.type
_entity_poly.pdbx_seq_one_letter_code
_entity_poly.pdbx_strand_id
1 'polypeptide(L)'
;MKKKMLIVGITMSVGGSEKSFLSFAEHIDYNEWDVTLLLAEKKGALLALVPSQIKIETMPDGEIMEIDVANAKKVLLKNYALKNPLRIFPLLCHSAKIFFSSGKRRAYAKHRLWLSAMKTMKPCEGEYDLAVAYWGDRTMFYAVDKVKAKRRIAWLHFDYNFPPREDALYEKYFMQCEKIVTVSKEIEKSLGESLPS
;
A
#
# COMPACT_ATOMS: atom_id res chain seq x y z
N MET A 1 -29.20 2.21 -0.03
CA MET A 1 -28.03 1.32 -0.24
C MET A 1 -26.88 1.83 0.63
N LYS A 2 -26.14 0.93 1.30
CA LYS A 2 -24.94 1.31 2.04
C LYS A 2 -23.85 1.79 1.10
N LYS A 3 -23.03 2.74 1.55
CA LYS A 3 -21.82 3.14 0.83
C LYS A 3 -20.76 2.05 0.94
N LYS A 4 -19.94 1.87 -0.09
CA LYS A 4 -18.90 0.85 -0.12
C LYS A 4 -17.55 1.43 0.28
N MET A 5 -16.92 0.86 1.30
CA MET A 5 -15.58 1.22 1.76
C MET A 5 -14.61 0.06 1.51
N LEU A 6 -13.50 0.35 0.86
CA LEU A 6 -12.36 -0.57 0.74
C LEU A 6 -11.23 -0.10 1.64
N ILE A 7 -10.79 -0.97 2.53
CA ILE A 7 -9.58 -0.74 3.35
C ILE A 7 -8.49 -1.63 2.79
N VAL A 8 -7.40 -1.01 2.33
CA VAL A 8 -6.27 -1.70 1.71
C VAL A 8 -5.19 -1.93 2.76
N GLY A 9 -4.87 -3.20 2.98
CA GLY A 9 -3.91 -3.64 3.98
C GLY A 9 -2.88 -4.63 3.43
N ILE A 10 -1.93 -5.05 4.27
CA ILE A 10 -0.90 -6.03 3.90
C ILE A 10 -1.20 -7.38 4.55
N THR A 11 -1.17 -7.47 5.87
CA THR A 11 -1.50 -8.66 6.65
C THR A 11 -2.17 -8.26 7.95
N MET A 12 -2.63 -9.23 8.75
CA MET A 12 -3.11 -9.02 10.11
C MET A 12 -2.14 -9.64 11.15
N SER A 13 -0.84 -9.43 10.93
CA SER A 13 0.22 -9.82 11.87
C SER A 13 0.17 -8.98 13.16
N VAL A 14 0.96 -9.33 14.16
CA VAL A 14 1.02 -8.53 15.39
C VAL A 14 1.88 -7.29 15.17
N GLY A 15 1.22 -6.15 15.03
CA GLY A 15 1.86 -4.85 14.81
C GLY A 15 1.03 -3.67 15.30
N GLY A 16 1.61 -2.48 15.29
CA GLY A 16 0.94 -1.25 15.71
C GLY A 16 -0.17 -0.82 14.75
N SER A 17 0.06 -0.92 13.45
CA SER A 17 -0.90 -0.61 12.40
C SER A 17 -2.13 -1.51 12.45
N GLU A 18 -1.93 -2.81 12.69
CA GLU A 18 -3.01 -3.79 12.79
C GLU A 18 -3.86 -3.59 14.04
N LYS A 19 -3.23 -3.31 15.19
CA LYS A 19 -3.95 -2.97 16.42
C LYS A 19 -4.75 -1.66 16.26
N SER A 20 -4.13 -0.65 15.66
CA SER A 20 -4.80 0.61 15.34
C SER A 20 -5.99 0.38 14.39
N PHE A 21 -5.83 -0.50 13.39
CA PHE A 21 -6.92 -0.87 12.50
C PHE A 21 -8.08 -1.54 13.25
N LEU A 22 -7.83 -2.46 14.16
CA LEU A 22 -8.89 -3.11 14.94
C LEU A 22 -9.67 -2.07 15.75
N SER A 23 -8.97 -1.14 16.43
CA SER A 23 -9.63 -0.06 17.14
C SER A 23 -10.45 0.86 16.21
N PHE A 24 -9.91 1.20 15.04
CA PHE A 24 -10.67 1.95 14.02
C PHE A 24 -11.90 1.20 13.56
N ALA A 25 -11.78 -0.13 13.32
CA ALA A 25 -12.85 -0.97 12.85
C ALA A 25 -14.05 -1.03 13.84
N GLU A 26 -13.80 -0.96 15.15
CA GLU A 26 -14.84 -0.91 16.18
C GLU A 26 -15.70 0.37 16.11
N HIS A 27 -15.20 1.44 15.48
CA HIS A 27 -15.87 2.73 15.38
C HIS A 27 -16.53 2.98 14.03
N ILE A 28 -16.49 2.02 13.11
CA ILE A 28 -17.16 2.14 11.81
C ILE A 28 -18.67 1.96 11.99
N ASP A 29 -19.47 2.88 11.44
CA ASP A 29 -20.92 2.68 11.35
C ASP A 29 -21.26 1.70 10.23
N TYR A 30 -21.40 0.44 10.59
CA TYR A 30 -21.78 -0.64 9.65
C TYR A 30 -23.23 -0.54 9.15
N ASN A 31 -24.06 0.37 9.66
CA ASN A 31 -25.38 0.65 9.06
C ASN A 31 -25.23 1.53 7.82
N GLU A 32 -24.25 2.40 7.80
CA GLU A 32 -23.94 3.28 6.67
C GLU A 32 -22.97 2.63 5.66
N TRP A 33 -22.00 1.83 6.13
CA TRP A 33 -20.89 1.32 5.33
C TRP A 33 -20.93 -0.20 5.15
N ASP A 34 -20.75 -0.64 3.90
CA ASP A 34 -20.39 -2.01 3.52
C ASP A 34 -18.86 -2.02 3.35
N VAL A 35 -18.17 -2.73 4.26
CA VAL A 35 -16.72 -2.63 4.42
C VAL A 35 -16.04 -3.89 3.93
N THR A 36 -15.07 -3.71 3.03
CA THR A 36 -14.16 -4.76 2.57
C THR A 36 -12.75 -4.44 3.03
N LEU A 37 -12.11 -5.38 3.73
CA LEU A 37 -10.67 -5.38 4.04
C LEU A 37 -9.96 -6.21 2.98
N LEU A 38 -9.20 -5.54 2.11
CA LEU A 38 -8.40 -6.16 1.05
C LEU A 38 -6.97 -6.32 1.55
N LEU A 39 -6.56 -7.54 1.84
CA LEU A 39 -5.23 -7.88 2.33
C LEU A 39 -4.35 -8.42 1.20
N ALA A 40 -3.06 -8.03 1.18
CA ALA A 40 -2.08 -8.64 0.30
C ALA A 40 -1.97 -10.15 0.53
N GLU A 41 -1.97 -10.55 1.82
CA GLU A 41 -2.07 -11.94 2.23
C GLU A 41 -3.04 -12.07 3.42
N LYS A 42 -4.00 -12.97 3.29
CA LYS A 42 -4.96 -13.28 4.36
C LYS A 42 -4.31 -14.16 5.43
N LYS A 43 -3.40 -13.55 6.22
CA LYS A 43 -2.65 -14.20 7.30
C LYS A 43 -2.43 -13.25 8.49
N GLY A 44 -2.07 -13.84 9.63
CA GLY A 44 -1.66 -13.12 10.85
C GLY A 44 -2.54 -13.47 12.05
N ALA A 45 -1.95 -13.37 13.25
CA ALA A 45 -2.61 -13.75 14.50
C ALA A 45 -3.82 -12.85 14.85
N LEU A 46 -3.84 -11.61 14.36
CA LEU A 46 -4.95 -10.68 14.61
C LEU A 46 -6.11 -10.82 13.62
N LEU A 47 -6.01 -11.72 12.64
CA LEU A 47 -7.06 -11.90 11.62
C LEU A 47 -8.41 -12.35 12.24
N ALA A 48 -8.35 -13.19 13.28
CA ALA A 48 -9.56 -13.66 13.97
C ALA A 48 -10.27 -12.57 14.79
N LEU A 49 -9.61 -11.44 15.04
CA LEU A 49 -10.16 -10.29 15.79
C LEU A 49 -10.82 -9.25 14.88
N VAL A 50 -10.74 -9.42 13.57
CA VAL A 50 -11.42 -8.52 12.62
C VAL A 50 -12.94 -8.68 12.80
N PRO A 51 -13.70 -7.58 12.97
CA PRO A 51 -15.16 -7.65 13.12
C PRO A 51 -15.83 -8.44 11.99
N SER A 52 -16.78 -9.29 12.35
CA SER A 52 -17.50 -10.17 11.39
C SER A 52 -18.30 -9.42 10.31
N GLN A 53 -18.58 -8.14 10.55
CA GLN A 53 -19.23 -7.24 9.59
C GLN A 53 -18.32 -6.85 8.43
N ILE A 54 -16.99 -7.03 8.55
CA ILE A 54 -16.01 -6.71 7.53
C ILE A 54 -15.80 -7.93 6.64
N LYS A 55 -16.03 -7.78 5.34
CA LYS A 55 -15.67 -8.79 4.36
C LYS A 55 -14.16 -8.78 4.15
N ILE A 56 -13.49 -9.92 4.33
CA ILE A 56 -12.05 -10.03 4.14
C ILE A 56 -11.76 -10.68 2.79
N GLU A 57 -11.08 -9.96 1.92
CA GLU A 57 -10.65 -10.42 0.59
C GLU A 57 -9.13 -10.45 0.47
N THR A 58 -8.63 -11.25 -0.47
CA THR A 58 -7.20 -11.31 -0.79
C THR A 58 -6.93 -10.53 -2.07
N MET A 59 -5.92 -9.70 -2.03
CA MET A 59 -5.47 -8.88 -3.15
C MET A 59 -4.94 -9.77 -4.27
N PRO A 60 -5.38 -9.57 -5.53
CA PRO A 60 -4.77 -10.26 -6.66
C PRO A 60 -3.27 -9.94 -6.76
N ASP A 61 -2.45 -10.99 -6.93
CA ASP A 61 -0.98 -10.86 -6.97
C ASP A 61 -0.39 -10.19 -5.70
N GLY A 62 -1.05 -10.33 -4.54
CA GLY A 62 -0.73 -9.65 -3.29
C GLY A 62 0.70 -9.89 -2.78
N GLU A 63 1.31 -11.00 -3.13
CA GLU A 63 2.72 -11.30 -2.83
C GLU A 63 3.71 -10.21 -3.32
N ILE A 64 3.28 -9.41 -4.31
CA ILE A 64 4.06 -8.27 -4.81
C ILE A 64 4.14 -7.14 -3.77
N MET A 65 3.15 -7.02 -2.89
CA MET A 65 3.15 -6.01 -1.84
C MET A 65 4.28 -6.19 -0.83
N GLU A 66 4.75 -7.42 -0.63
CA GLU A 66 5.84 -7.76 0.28
C GLU A 66 7.18 -8.01 -0.43
N ILE A 67 7.29 -7.63 -1.73
CA ILE A 67 8.57 -7.75 -2.44
C ILE A 67 9.65 -6.92 -1.74
N ASP A 68 10.75 -7.61 -1.42
CA ASP A 68 12.02 -7.03 -1.02
C ASP A 68 13.15 -7.53 -1.95
N VAL A 69 14.37 -7.09 -1.68
CA VAL A 69 15.53 -7.49 -2.49
C VAL A 69 15.82 -8.99 -2.40
N ALA A 70 15.48 -9.62 -1.27
CA ALA A 70 15.78 -11.04 -1.02
C ALA A 70 14.82 -11.95 -1.81
N ASN A 71 13.52 -11.61 -1.86
CA ASN A 71 12.51 -12.42 -2.54
C ASN A 71 12.16 -11.95 -3.96
N ALA A 72 12.63 -10.75 -4.38
CA ALA A 72 12.30 -10.14 -5.66
C ALA A 72 12.52 -11.10 -6.84
N LYS A 73 13.66 -11.82 -6.87
CA LYS A 73 13.98 -12.77 -7.96
C LYS A 73 12.92 -13.86 -8.09
N LYS A 74 12.48 -14.45 -6.98
CA LYS A 74 11.48 -15.52 -6.96
C LYS A 74 10.12 -15.02 -7.42
N VAL A 75 9.66 -13.90 -6.88
CA VAL A 75 8.36 -13.31 -7.21
C VAL A 75 8.34 -12.83 -8.66
N LEU A 76 9.41 -12.21 -9.12
CA LEU A 76 9.52 -11.70 -10.49
C LEU A 76 9.58 -12.85 -11.50
N LEU A 77 10.33 -13.91 -11.26
CA LEU A 77 10.36 -15.07 -12.15
C LEU A 77 8.99 -15.73 -12.24
N LYS A 78 8.32 -15.94 -11.12
CA LYS A 78 6.98 -16.57 -11.08
C LYS A 78 5.94 -15.76 -11.84
N ASN A 79 5.93 -14.43 -11.68
CA ASN A 79 4.85 -13.58 -12.18
C ASN A 79 5.14 -12.94 -13.55
N TYR A 80 6.42 -12.85 -13.96
CA TYR A 80 6.82 -12.08 -15.13
C TYR A 80 7.49 -12.90 -16.23
N ALA A 81 8.41 -13.79 -15.90
CA ALA A 81 9.17 -14.51 -16.90
C ALA A 81 8.27 -15.34 -17.84
N LEU A 82 7.14 -15.81 -17.29
CA LEU A 82 6.19 -16.64 -18.03
C LEU A 82 5.09 -15.82 -18.77
N LYS A 83 4.81 -14.59 -18.35
CA LYS A 83 3.65 -13.83 -18.84
C LYS A 83 3.99 -12.64 -19.74
N ASN A 84 5.13 -11.97 -19.55
CA ASN A 84 5.51 -10.82 -20.37
C ASN A 84 6.99 -10.44 -20.23
N PRO A 85 7.89 -10.99 -21.08
CA PRO A 85 9.32 -10.79 -20.99
C PRO A 85 9.77 -9.33 -21.15
N LEU A 86 9.03 -8.51 -21.89
CA LEU A 86 9.38 -7.09 -22.08
C LEU A 86 9.26 -6.25 -20.81
N ARG A 87 8.44 -6.67 -19.87
CA ARG A 87 8.29 -5.99 -18.56
C ARG A 87 9.39 -6.32 -17.55
N ILE A 88 10.25 -7.31 -17.86
CA ILE A 88 11.42 -7.66 -17.03
C ILE A 88 12.50 -6.58 -17.12
N PHE A 89 12.63 -5.91 -18.26
CA PHE A 89 13.71 -4.95 -18.49
C PHE A 89 13.76 -3.80 -17.48
N PRO A 90 12.67 -3.07 -17.17
CA PRO A 90 12.67 -2.05 -16.13
C PRO A 90 13.07 -2.59 -14.76
N LEU A 91 12.66 -3.81 -14.43
CA LEU A 91 12.96 -4.45 -13.15
C LEU A 91 14.44 -4.79 -13.02
N LEU A 92 15.06 -5.29 -14.10
CA LEU A 92 16.50 -5.53 -14.15
C LEU A 92 17.29 -4.22 -14.00
N CYS A 93 16.86 -3.16 -14.68
CA CYS A 93 17.48 -1.83 -14.55
C CYS A 93 17.41 -1.29 -13.12
N HIS A 94 16.26 -1.42 -12.44
CA HIS A 94 16.12 -0.98 -11.05
C HIS A 94 16.91 -1.87 -10.09
N SER A 95 16.97 -3.18 -10.34
CA SER A 95 17.78 -4.11 -9.54
C SER A 95 19.28 -3.79 -9.67
N ALA A 96 19.77 -3.51 -10.86
CA ALA A 96 21.15 -3.07 -11.10
C ALA A 96 21.43 -1.75 -10.37
N LYS A 97 20.52 -0.76 -10.44
CA LYS A 97 20.65 0.51 -9.71
C LYS A 97 20.72 0.30 -8.19
N ILE A 98 19.97 -0.63 -7.63
CA ILE A 98 20.04 -0.95 -6.20
C ILE A 98 21.44 -1.49 -5.84
N PHE A 99 22.01 -2.34 -6.69
CA PHE A 99 23.33 -2.94 -6.45
C PHE A 99 24.45 -1.90 -6.49
N PHE A 100 24.41 -0.99 -7.47
CA PHE A 100 25.44 0.04 -7.67
C PHE A 100 25.19 1.37 -6.93
N SER A 101 24.19 1.44 -6.04
CA SER A 101 23.83 2.67 -5.31
C SER A 101 23.93 2.48 -3.81
N SER A 102 24.11 3.61 -3.10
CA SER A 102 24.09 3.68 -1.62
C SER A 102 23.18 4.80 -1.14
N GLY A 103 22.89 4.84 0.15
CA GLY A 103 22.10 5.91 0.79
C GLY A 103 20.74 6.17 0.12
N LYS A 104 20.42 7.45 -0.07
CA LYS A 104 19.15 7.91 -0.67
C LYS A 104 18.89 7.30 -2.05
N ARG A 105 19.90 7.23 -2.92
CA ARG A 105 19.75 6.67 -4.27
C ARG A 105 19.30 5.20 -4.25
N ARG A 106 19.84 4.42 -3.31
CA ARG A 106 19.45 3.02 -3.12
C ARG A 106 18.01 2.90 -2.62
N ALA A 107 17.59 3.76 -1.68
CA ALA A 107 16.21 3.80 -1.21
C ALA A 107 15.24 4.10 -2.36
N TYR A 108 15.52 5.12 -3.17
CA TYR A 108 14.71 5.48 -4.34
C TYR A 108 14.65 4.35 -5.36
N ALA A 109 15.78 3.68 -5.64
CA ALA A 109 15.81 2.55 -6.57
C ALA A 109 14.95 1.38 -6.07
N LYS A 110 14.94 1.10 -4.76
CA LYS A 110 14.05 0.08 -4.15
C LYS A 110 12.58 0.45 -4.33
N HIS A 111 12.19 1.69 -4.06
CA HIS A 111 10.81 2.15 -4.27
C HIS A 111 10.38 2.03 -5.72
N ARG A 112 11.22 2.45 -6.66
CA ARG A 112 10.94 2.34 -8.10
C ARG A 112 10.88 0.91 -8.60
N LEU A 113 11.71 0.01 -8.05
CA LEU A 113 11.60 -1.44 -8.32
C LEU A 113 10.22 -1.95 -7.90
N TRP A 114 9.82 -1.65 -6.67
CA TRP A 114 8.52 -2.07 -6.15
C TRP A 114 7.36 -1.51 -6.96
N LEU A 115 7.37 -0.20 -7.29
CA LEU A 115 6.34 0.43 -8.14
C LEU A 115 6.26 -0.21 -9.53
N SER A 116 7.40 -0.56 -10.12
CA SER A 116 7.43 -1.24 -11.42
C SER A 116 6.81 -2.63 -11.32
N ALA A 117 7.04 -3.34 -10.22
CA ALA A 117 6.40 -4.61 -9.94
C ALA A 117 4.88 -4.44 -9.72
N MET A 118 4.47 -3.47 -8.90
CA MET A 118 3.06 -3.19 -8.59
C MET A 118 2.23 -2.84 -9.84
N LYS A 119 2.82 -2.16 -10.82
CA LYS A 119 2.13 -1.83 -12.09
C LYS A 119 1.57 -3.06 -12.82
N THR A 120 2.10 -4.23 -12.57
CA THR A 120 1.70 -5.46 -13.23
C THR A 120 0.64 -6.24 -12.45
N MET A 121 0.40 -5.90 -11.19
CA MET A 121 -0.71 -6.46 -10.42
C MET A 121 -2.04 -6.18 -11.10
N LYS A 122 -2.96 -7.12 -10.99
CA LYS A 122 -4.32 -6.92 -11.46
C LYS A 122 -5.00 -5.82 -10.65
N PRO A 123 -5.89 -5.03 -11.27
CA PRO A 123 -6.74 -4.10 -10.53
C PRO A 123 -7.63 -4.84 -9.53
N CYS A 124 -7.99 -4.15 -8.46
CA CYS A 124 -9.06 -4.59 -7.57
C CYS A 124 -10.39 -4.55 -8.33
N GLU A 125 -11.18 -5.60 -8.17
CA GLU A 125 -12.52 -5.64 -8.75
C GLU A 125 -13.51 -4.79 -7.93
N GLY A 126 -14.53 -4.29 -8.62
CA GLY A 126 -15.57 -3.47 -8.00
C GLY A 126 -15.29 -1.98 -8.02
N GLU A 127 -16.27 -1.22 -7.55
CA GLU A 127 -16.23 0.23 -7.40
C GLU A 127 -16.61 0.61 -5.98
N TYR A 128 -15.91 1.58 -5.40
CA TYR A 128 -16.03 1.97 -4.01
C TYR A 128 -16.32 3.47 -3.87
N ASP A 129 -17.08 3.84 -2.83
CA ASP A 129 -17.29 5.24 -2.49
C ASP A 129 -16.06 5.82 -1.79
N LEU A 130 -15.34 4.98 -1.01
CA LEU A 130 -14.13 5.36 -0.29
C LEU A 130 -13.11 4.22 -0.34
N ALA A 131 -11.86 4.55 -0.67
CA ALA A 131 -10.70 3.66 -0.47
C ALA A 131 -9.78 4.25 0.62
N VAL A 132 -9.45 3.44 1.62
CA VAL A 132 -8.55 3.80 2.72
C VAL A 132 -7.27 2.98 2.60
N ALA A 133 -6.16 3.62 2.30
CA ALA A 133 -4.84 3.01 2.29
C ALA A 133 -4.27 3.03 3.72
N TYR A 134 -4.46 1.95 4.48
CA TYR A 134 -4.27 1.97 5.93
C TYR A 134 -2.83 1.61 6.38
N TRP A 135 -2.10 0.76 5.61
CA TRP A 135 -0.81 0.19 6.03
C TRP A 135 0.42 0.92 5.49
N GLY A 136 0.30 2.15 5.05
CA GLY A 136 1.41 2.95 4.63
C GLY A 136 1.51 3.16 3.11
N ASP A 137 2.74 3.43 2.63
CA ASP A 137 2.97 3.91 1.26
C ASP A 137 2.57 2.91 0.17
N ARG A 138 2.90 1.63 0.33
CA ARG A 138 2.57 0.60 -0.67
C ARG A 138 1.07 0.46 -0.87
N THR A 139 0.30 0.52 0.21
CA THR A 139 -1.17 0.46 0.14
C THR A 139 -1.75 1.71 -0.51
N MET A 140 -1.13 2.88 -0.31
CA MET A 140 -1.51 4.13 -0.99
C MET A 140 -1.30 4.03 -2.50
N PHE A 141 -0.13 3.60 -2.94
CA PHE A 141 0.15 3.41 -4.36
C PHE A 141 -0.84 2.44 -5.01
N TYR A 142 -1.15 1.32 -4.34
CA TYR A 142 -2.14 0.37 -4.84
C TYR A 142 -3.54 0.97 -4.88
N ALA A 143 -3.98 1.66 -3.83
CA ALA A 143 -5.30 2.29 -3.77
C ALA A 143 -5.50 3.36 -4.86
N VAL A 144 -4.43 4.06 -5.23
CA VAL A 144 -4.48 5.06 -6.31
C VAL A 144 -4.48 4.39 -7.69
N ASP A 145 -3.56 3.46 -7.94
CA ASP A 145 -3.33 2.94 -9.29
C ASP A 145 -4.23 1.75 -9.66
N LYS A 146 -4.78 1.03 -8.66
CA LYS A 146 -5.46 -0.27 -8.86
C LYS A 146 -6.88 -0.34 -8.36
N VAL A 147 -7.37 0.68 -7.62
CA VAL A 147 -8.71 0.69 -7.05
C VAL A 147 -9.56 1.77 -7.70
N LYS A 148 -10.74 1.40 -8.18
CA LYS A 148 -11.76 2.35 -8.61
C LYS A 148 -12.51 2.86 -7.39
N ALA A 149 -12.20 4.07 -6.93
CA ALA A 149 -12.87 4.71 -5.81
C ALA A 149 -13.17 6.19 -6.10
N LYS A 150 -14.30 6.70 -5.59
CA LYS A 150 -14.68 8.11 -5.71
C LYS A 150 -13.77 9.00 -4.85
N ARG A 151 -13.42 8.52 -3.65
CA ARG A 151 -12.61 9.22 -2.65
C ARG A 151 -11.51 8.32 -2.15
N ARG A 152 -10.36 8.88 -1.78
CA ARG A 152 -9.21 8.16 -1.22
C ARG A 152 -8.68 8.85 0.02
N ILE A 153 -8.28 8.05 1.01
CA ILE A 153 -7.58 8.51 2.22
C ILE A 153 -6.30 7.70 2.35
N ALA A 154 -5.17 8.39 2.54
CA ALA A 154 -3.91 7.76 2.90
C ALA A 154 -3.70 7.85 4.41
N TRP A 155 -3.43 6.71 5.08
CA TRP A 155 -3.18 6.65 6.52
C TRP A 155 -1.74 6.24 6.77
N LEU A 156 -0.94 7.17 7.31
CA LEU A 156 0.51 7.01 7.46
C LEU A 156 0.86 6.56 8.88
N HIS A 157 1.43 5.36 8.99
CA HIS A 157 1.93 4.77 10.22
C HIS A 157 3.46 4.78 10.32
N PHE A 158 4.14 5.60 9.53
CA PHE A 158 5.59 5.64 9.44
C PHE A 158 6.12 7.07 9.33
N ASP A 159 7.36 7.28 9.76
CA ASP A 159 8.07 8.52 9.51
C ASP A 159 8.35 8.67 8.02
N TYR A 160 7.90 9.80 7.44
CA TYR A 160 8.06 10.07 6.02
C TYR A 160 9.53 10.13 5.60
N ASN A 161 10.40 10.63 6.45
CA ASN A 161 11.83 10.80 6.15
C ASN A 161 12.65 9.51 6.31
N PHE A 162 12.07 8.44 6.88
CA PHE A 162 12.81 7.20 7.12
C PHE A 162 12.04 5.94 6.66
N PRO A 163 12.55 5.18 5.69
CA PRO A 163 13.73 5.47 4.83
C PRO A 163 13.46 6.66 3.88
N PRO A 164 14.50 7.31 3.33
CA PRO A 164 14.33 8.45 2.45
C PRO A 164 13.42 8.15 1.26
N ARG A 165 12.49 9.06 0.97
CA ARG A 165 11.50 8.97 -0.11
C ARG A 165 11.77 10.02 -1.19
N GLU A 166 11.24 9.78 -2.38
CA GLU A 166 11.34 10.69 -3.52
C GLU A 166 10.12 11.62 -3.51
N ASP A 167 10.27 12.84 -2.99
CA ASP A 167 9.19 13.76 -2.70
C ASP A 167 8.25 13.99 -3.90
N ALA A 168 8.76 14.31 -5.06
CA ALA A 168 7.96 14.51 -6.27
C ALA A 168 7.13 13.27 -6.68
N LEU A 169 7.59 12.06 -6.34
CA LEU A 169 6.82 10.84 -6.55
C LEU A 169 5.66 10.75 -5.56
N TYR A 170 5.94 10.98 -4.28
CA TYR A 170 4.93 10.87 -3.23
C TYR A 170 3.89 11.98 -3.32
N GLU A 171 4.29 13.21 -3.60
CA GLU A 171 3.41 14.35 -3.84
C GLU A 171 2.34 14.01 -4.89
N LYS A 172 2.76 13.46 -6.04
CA LYS A 172 1.85 13.04 -7.10
C LYS A 172 0.76 12.07 -6.61
N TYR A 173 1.07 11.19 -5.67
CA TYR A 173 0.10 10.23 -5.13
C TYR A 173 -0.74 10.84 -4.02
N PHE A 174 -0.14 11.65 -3.14
CA PHE A 174 -0.88 12.35 -2.08
C PHE A 174 -1.93 13.32 -2.65
N MET A 175 -1.63 14.02 -3.74
CA MET A 175 -2.59 14.88 -4.43
C MET A 175 -3.83 14.13 -4.96
N GLN A 176 -3.79 12.81 -5.06
CA GLN A 176 -4.94 11.98 -5.47
C GLN A 176 -5.73 11.45 -4.26
N CYS A 177 -5.29 11.76 -3.06
CA CYS A 177 -5.98 11.48 -1.81
C CYS A 177 -6.68 12.76 -1.32
N GLU A 178 -7.93 12.61 -0.90
CA GLU A 178 -8.70 13.73 -0.34
C GLU A 178 -8.15 14.16 1.03
N LYS A 179 -7.63 13.18 1.78
CA LYS A 179 -7.02 13.40 3.10
C LYS A 179 -5.82 12.50 3.30
N ILE A 180 -4.85 13.02 4.05
CA ILE A 180 -3.73 12.27 4.60
C ILE A 180 -3.91 12.28 6.11
N VAL A 181 -3.98 11.11 6.71
CA VAL A 181 -4.10 10.93 8.17
C VAL A 181 -2.75 10.47 8.69
N THR A 182 -2.24 11.12 9.72
CA THR A 182 -1.00 10.75 10.41
C THR A 182 -1.34 10.28 11.83
N VAL A 183 -0.59 9.31 12.35
CA VAL A 183 -0.85 8.74 13.68
C VAL A 183 -0.16 9.53 14.81
N SER A 184 0.66 10.51 14.48
CA SER A 184 1.27 11.41 15.47
C SER A 184 1.61 12.77 14.88
N LYS A 185 1.78 13.77 15.77
CA LYS A 185 2.22 15.13 15.39
C LYS A 185 3.63 15.15 14.81
N GLU A 186 4.49 14.23 15.21
CA GLU A 186 5.84 14.08 14.68
C GLU A 186 5.82 13.65 13.22
N ILE A 187 4.95 12.71 12.85
CA ILE A 187 4.75 12.27 11.46
C ILE A 187 4.14 13.39 10.63
N GLU A 188 3.15 14.10 11.17
CA GLU A 188 2.55 15.28 10.51
C GLU A 188 3.60 16.34 10.21
N LYS A 189 4.44 16.68 11.20
CA LYS A 189 5.53 17.64 11.05
C LYS A 189 6.55 17.18 10.01
N SER A 190 7.00 15.92 10.11
CA SER A 190 7.96 15.32 9.15
C SER A 190 7.46 15.36 7.72
N LEU A 191 6.16 15.11 7.52
CA LEU A 191 5.51 15.19 6.21
C LEU A 191 5.45 16.64 5.71
N GLY A 192 5.00 17.58 6.54
CA GLY A 192 4.85 18.99 6.18
C GLY A 192 6.19 19.70 5.87
N GLU A 193 7.27 19.28 6.52
CA GLU A 193 8.63 19.78 6.21
C GLU A 193 9.13 19.31 4.84
N SER A 194 8.70 18.14 4.39
CA SER A 194 9.16 17.53 3.13
C SER A 194 8.25 17.87 1.95
N LEU A 195 6.96 18.01 2.19
CA LEU A 195 5.92 18.28 1.19
C LEU A 195 5.07 19.46 1.67
N PRO A 196 5.59 20.69 1.59
CA PRO A 196 4.80 21.88 1.90
C PRO A 196 3.62 21.97 0.92
N SER A 197 2.41 22.07 1.45
CA SER A 197 1.12 22.18 0.75
C SER A 197 1.04 23.43 -0.14
#